data_490368883704a5227e2c82b0745e43d8
#
_entry.id   490368883704a5227e2c82b0745e43d8
#
_cell.length_a   1.000
_cell.length_b   1.000
_cell.length_c   1.000
_cell.angle_alpha   90.00
_cell.angle_beta   90.00
_cell.angle_gamma   90.00
#
_symmetry.space_group_name_H-M   'P 1'
#
loop_
_entity.id
_entity.type
_entity.pdbx_description
1 polymer ?
#
loop_
_entity_poly.entity_id
_entity_poly.type
_entity_poly.pdbx_seq_one_letter_code
_entity_poly.pdbx_strand_id
1 'polypeptide(L)'
;RALFAVPERSSGAVLAALLRTGTPLTGRQVHALVRDQHSLWSVQQSLASLVGLGVVNSRTVGRAMVHTINEDHYTIQPLRVLLDPVTALREAVRGVVGSNVDAVILFGSVARGEATADSDVDLVVLASPDWDDRTELEDVVSARLGNDCDVLVFTPEEFSRLAATG
;
A
#
# COMPACT_ATOMS: atom_id res chain seq x y z
N ARG A 1 10.96 -25.91 7.06
CA ARG A 1 9.61 -26.19 6.47
C ARG A 1 8.63 -25.00 6.60
N ALA A 2 8.99 -23.89 7.23
CA ALA A 2 8.09 -22.74 7.42
C ALA A 2 8.36 -21.54 6.48
N LEU A 3 9.35 -21.63 5.58
CA LEU A 3 9.77 -20.48 4.76
C LEU A 3 8.78 -20.10 3.65
N PHE A 4 7.78 -20.96 3.33
CA PHE A 4 6.83 -20.75 2.23
C PHE A 4 5.38 -21.07 2.63
N ALA A 5 5.03 -21.05 3.91
CA ALA A 5 3.63 -21.04 4.28
C ALA A 5 3.06 -19.68 3.87
N VAL A 6 2.40 -19.64 2.71
CA VAL A 6 1.53 -18.51 2.35
C VAL A 6 0.53 -18.38 3.50
N PRO A 7 0.47 -17.25 4.20
CA PRO A 7 -0.49 -17.07 5.29
C PRO A 7 -1.89 -17.35 4.74
N GLU A 8 -2.71 -18.08 5.49
CA GLU A 8 -4.13 -18.17 5.20
C GLU A 8 -4.67 -16.76 4.93
N ARG A 9 -5.66 -16.61 4.06
CA ARG A 9 -6.18 -15.29 3.61
C ARG A 9 -6.40 -14.29 4.76
N SER A 10 -6.83 -14.77 5.93
CA SER A 10 -7.00 -13.94 7.13
C SER A 10 -5.68 -13.44 7.75
N SER A 11 -4.60 -14.20 7.66
CA SER A 11 -3.29 -13.78 8.23
C SER A 11 -2.68 -12.61 7.47
N GLY A 12 -2.87 -12.54 6.15
CA GLY A 12 -2.46 -11.40 5.34
C GLY A 12 -3.19 -10.12 5.76
N ALA A 13 -4.52 -10.18 5.91
CA ALA A 13 -5.33 -9.03 6.34
C ALA A 13 -4.99 -8.57 7.76
N VAL A 14 -4.79 -9.51 8.68
CA VAL A 14 -4.38 -9.23 10.07
C VAL A 14 -3.01 -8.55 10.11
N LEU A 15 -2.05 -9.06 9.36
CA LEU A 15 -0.69 -8.51 9.28
C LEU A 15 -0.71 -7.11 8.66
N ALA A 16 -1.46 -6.91 7.58
CA ALA A 16 -1.63 -5.60 6.95
C ALA A 16 -2.29 -4.57 7.89
N ALA A 17 -3.27 -5.00 8.69
CA ALA A 17 -3.91 -4.13 9.68
C ALA A 17 -2.91 -3.69 10.77
N LEU A 18 -2.11 -4.61 11.31
CA LEU A 18 -1.07 -4.30 12.30
C LEU A 18 0.04 -3.40 11.74
N LEU A 19 0.50 -3.66 10.50
CA LEU A 19 1.53 -2.86 9.84
C LEU A 19 1.06 -1.43 9.56
N ARG A 20 -0.19 -1.25 9.11
CA ARG A 20 -0.77 0.07 8.82
C ARG A 20 -1.02 0.91 10.07
N THR A 21 -1.49 0.29 11.14
CA THR A 21 -1.78 1.04 12.38
C THR A 21 -0.52 1.40 13.15
N GLY A 22 0.52 0.56 13.12
CA GLY A 22 1.78 0.79 13.82
C GLY A 22 1.65 0.83 15.36
N THR A 23 0.46 0.54 15.91
CA THR A 23 0.17 0.64 17.36
C THR A 23 -0.26 -0.71 17.93
N PRO A 24 -0.08 -0.93 19.25
CA PRO A 24 -0.55 -2.15 19.92
C PRO A 24 -2.08 -2.28 19.81
N LEU A 25 -2.55 -3.43 19.32
CA LEU A 25 -3.98 -3.72 19.16
C LEU A 25 -4.37 -5.02 19.86
N THR A 26 -5.55 -5.03 20.48
CA THR A 26 -6.18 -6.26 20.93
C THR A 26 -6.77 -7.05 19.75
N GLY A 27 -6.96 -8.36 19.91
CA GLY A 27 -7.58 -9.17 18.85
C GLY A 27 -8.97 -8.70 18.43
N ARG A 28 -9.75 -8.06 19.32
CA ARG A 28 -11.05 -7.44 18.97
C ARG A 28 -10.87 -6.17 18.13
N GLN A 29 -9.85 -5.36 18.41
CA GLN A 29 -9.54 -4.16 17.61
C GLN A 29 -9.03 -4.57 16.22
N VAL A 30 -8.17 -5.58 16.14
CA VAL A 30 -7.75 -6.12 14.82
C VAL A 30 -8.97 -6.63 14.06
N HIS A 31 -9.85 -7.42 14.70
CA HIS A 31 -11.08 -7.89 14.07
C HIS A 31 -11.96 -6.75 13.56
N ALA A 32 -12.11 -5.66 14.33
CA ALA A 32 -12.90 -4.50 13.90
C ALA A 32 -12.39 -3.86 12.59
N LEU A 33 -11.08 -3.96 12.31
CA LEU A 33 -10.46 -3.44 11.08
C LEU A 33 -10.64 -4.37 9.86
N VAL A 34 -10.92 -5.66 10.07
CA VAL A 34 -11.01 -6.67 9.00
C VAL A 34 -12.34 -7.45 9.02
N ARG A 35 -13.33 -6.99 9.78
CA ARG A 35 -14.59 -7.70 10.08
C ARG A 35 -15.45 -8.03 8.87
N ASP A 36 -15.34 -7.24 7.81
CA ASP A 36 -16.16 -7.40 6.60
C ASP A 36 -15.76 -8.66 5.81
N GLN A 37 -14.54 -9.17 6.04
CA GLN A 37 -13.99 -10.32 5.33
C GLN A 37 -13.66 -11.50 6.25
N HIS A 38 -13.50 -11.28 7.56
CA HIS A 38 -12.96 -12.28 8.48
C HIS A 38 -13.71 -12.33 9.81
N SER A 39 -13.98 -13.54 10.31
CA SER A 39 -14.58 -13.76 11.64
C SER A 39 -13.56 -13.49 12.76
N LEU A 40 -14.06 -13.19 13.97
CA LEU A 40 -13.20 -13.04 15.15
C LEU A 40 -12.35 -14.28 15.43
N TRP A 41 -12.89 -15.45 15.19
CA TRP A 41 -12.17 -16.72 15.39
C TRP A 41 -10.99 -16.85 14.42
N SER A 42 -11.20 -16.56 13.11
CA SER A 42 -10.12 -16.64 12.13
C SER A 42 -9.03 -15.58 12.39
N VAL A 43 -9.41 -14.39 12.86
CA VAL A 43 -8.44 -13.36 13.29
C VAL A 43 -7.60 -13.84 14.48
N GLN A 44 -8.22 -14.48 15.48
CA GLN A 44 -7.49 -15.02 16.64
C GLN A 44 -6.53 -16.12 16.24
N GLN A 45 -6.94 -17.04 15.35
CA GLN A 45 -6.06 -18.09 14.82
C GLN A 45 -4.89 -17.49 14.03
N SER A 46 -5.14 -16.48 13.21
CA SER A 46 -4.10 -15.78 12.46
C SER A 46 -3.11 -15.08 13.39
N LEU A 47 -3.58 -14.40 14.43
CA LEU A 47 -2.71 -13.77 15.44
C LEU A 47 -1.85 -14.80 16.15
N ALA A 48 -2.42 -15.93 16.56
CA ALA A 48 -1.66 -17.02 17.19
C ALA A 48 -0.58 -17.60 16.26
N SER A 49 -0.92 -17.80 14.98
CA SER A 49 0.04 -18.25 13.96
C SER A 49 1.17 -17.25 13.74
N LEU A 50 0.85 -15.94 13.59
CA LEU A 50 1.84 -14.88 13.39
C LEU A 50 2.76 -14.70 14.61
N VAL A 51 2.23 -14.90 15.81
CA VAL A 51 3.04 -14.93 17.05
C VAL A 51 3.96 -16.17 17.06
N GLY A 52 3.44 -17.34 16.68
CA GLY A 52 4.24 -18.56 16.55
C GLY A 52 5.38 -18.45 15.53
N LEU A 53 5.20 -17.64 14.48
CA LEU A 53 6.23 -17.31 13.49
C LEU A 53 7.23 -16.24 13.97
N GLY A 54 6.96 -15.58 15.09
CA GLY A 54 7.79 -14.47 15.59
C GLY A 54 7.59 -13.13 14.85
N VAL A 55 6.66 -13.06 13.91
CA VAL A 55 6.35 -11.84 13.12
C VAL A 55 5.57 -10.83 13.96
N VAL A 56 4.77 -11.32 14.90
CA VAL A 56 3.96 -10.53 15.84
C VAL A 56 4.37 -10.85 17.26
N ASN A 57 4.58 -9.83 18.07
CA ASN A 57 4.74 -9.95 19.51
C ASN A 57 3.38 -9.84 20.19
N SER A 58 3.16 -10.62 21.26
CA SER A 58 1.98 -10.46 22.10
C SER A 58 2.39 -10.26 23.56
N ARG A 59 1.67 -9.37 24.25
CA ARG A 59 1.86 -9.13 25.68
C ARG A 59 0.53 -8.87 26.36
N THR A 60 0.43 -9.24 27.63
CA THR A 60 -0.73 -8.95 28.45
C THR A 60 -0.61 -7.53 29.01
N VAL A 61 -1.66 -6.71 28.81
CA VAL A 61 -1.80 -5.37 29.38
C VAL A 61 -3.14 -5.32 30.13
N GLY A 62 -3.05 -5.33 31.44
CA GLY A 62 -4.23 -5.48 32.30
C GLY A 62 -4.90 -6.84 32.09
N ARG A 63 -6.15 -6.84 31.60
CA ARG A 63 -6.92 -8.05 31.26
C ARG A 63 -6.94 -8.37 29.78
N ALA A 64 -6.25 -7.61 28.96
CA ALA A 64 -6.25 -7.74 27.51
C ALA A 64 -4.91 -8.23 27.00
N MET A 65 -4.94 -9.11 26.00
CA MET A 65 -3.77 -9.42 25.21
C MET A 65 -3.68 -8.46 24.05
N VAL A 66 -2.55 -7.79 23.92
CA VAL A 66 -2.26 -6.84 22.82
C VAL A 66 -1.15 -7.41 21.94
N HIS A 67 -1.25 -7.09 20.65
CA HIS A 67 -0.38 -7.57 19.59
C HIS A 67 0.30 -6.39 18.91
N THR A 68 1.58 -6.54 18.60
CA THR A 68 2.39 -5.55 17.88
C THR A 68 3.24 -6.27 16.85
N ILE A 69 3.62 -5.57 15.79
CA ILE A 69 4.63 -6.07 14.85
C ILE A 69 5.96 -6.25 15.60
N ASN A 70 6.66 -7.33 15.31
CA ASN A 70 8.03 -7.54 15.74
C ASN A 70 8.98 -6.86 14.75
N GLU A 71 9.34 -5.60 15.01
CA GLU A 71 10.15 -4.78 14.10
C GLU A 71 11.54 -5.38 13.80
N ASP A 72 12.05 -6.21 14.70
CA ASP A 72 13.36 -6.86 14.53
C ASP A 72 13.30 -8.11 13.65
N HIS A 73 12.09 -8.57 13.28
CA HIS A 73 11.95 -9.76 12.46
C HIS A 73 12.31 -9.45 10.99
N TYR A 74 13.22 -10.24 10.41
CA TYR A 74 13.81 -9.99 9.08
C TYR A 74 12.81 -9.82 7.93
N THR A 75 11.59 -10.37 8.06
CA THR A 75 10.55 -10.26 7.03
C THR A 75 9.78 -8.95 7.06
N ILE A 76 9.86 -8.16 8.14
CA ILE A 76 8.99 -6.99 8.32
C ILE A 76 9.31 -5.89 7.33
N GLN A 77 10.59 -5.58 7.10
CA GLN A 77 10.96 -4.56 6.12
C GLN A 77 10.54 -4.92 4.69
N PRO A 78 10.80 -6.14 4.17
CA PRO A 78 10.25 -6.58 2.89
C PRO A 78 8.72 -6.52 2.81
N LEU A 79 8.01 -6.90 3.89
CA LEU A 79 6.55 -6.85 3.93
C LEU A 79 6.01 -5.41 3.90
N ARG A 80 6.67 -4.46 4.55
CA ARG A 80 6.30 -3.04 4.45
C ARG A 80 6.39 -2.54 3.02
N VAL A 81 7.47 -2.85 2.32
CA VAL A 81 7.64 -2.49 0.91
C VAL A 81 6.54 -3.10 0.04
N LEU A 82 6.20 -4.38 0.26
CA LEU A 82 5.13 -5.07 -0.48
C LEU A 82 3.73 -4.49 -0.22
N LEU A 83 3.51 -3.92 0.97
CA LEU A 83 2.22 -3.35 1.39
C LEU A 83 2.15 -1.83 1.19
N ASP A 84 3.20 -1.23 0.63
CA ASP A 84 3.26 0.20 0.33
C ASP A 84 3.36 0.43 -1.18
N PRO A 85 2.22 0.38 -1.90
CA PRO A 85 2.20 0.62 -3.34
C PRO A 85 2.61 2.04 -3.70
N VAL A 86 2.47 3.01 -2.79
CA VAL A 86 2.86 4.40 -3.04
C VAL A 86 4.39 4.54 -3.12
N THR A 87 5.13 3.83 -2.27
CA THR A 87 6.59 3.80 -2.37
C THR A 87 7.05 3.11 -3.65
N ALA A 88 6.42 1.98 -4.04
CA ALA A 88 6.72 1.29 -5.29
C ALA A 88 6.42 2.19 -6.51
N LEU A 89 5.27 2.90 -6.50
CA LEU A 89 4.92 3.88 -7.51
C LEU A 89 5.94 5.02 -7.59
N ARG A 90 6.32 5.59 -6.46
CA ARG A 90 7.31 6.69 -6.41
C ARG A 90 8.65 6.27 -7.02
N GLU A 91 9.09 5.06 -6.77
CA GLU A 91 10.32 4.52 -7.37
C GLU A 91 10.18 4.31 -8.87
N ALA A 92 9.03 3.79 -9.35
CA ALA A 92 8.73 3.64 -10.77
C ALA A 92 8.77 4.99 -11.49
N VAL A 93 8.04 5.98 -10.96
CA VAL A 93 7.99 7.34 -11.49
C VAL A 93 9.40 7.96 -11.55
N ARG A 94 10.18 7.88 -10.47
CA ARG A 94 11.55 8.43 -10.43
C ARG A 94 12.51 7.83 -11.46
N GLY A 95 12.22 6.62 -11.92
CA GLY A 95 13.03 5.95 -12.94
C GLY A 95 12.81 6.50 -14.35
N VAL A 96 11.68 7.12 -14.60
CA VAL A 96 11.28 7.63 -15.93
C VAL A 96 11.33 9.16 -16.01
N VAL A 97 10.85 9.85 -14.95
CA VAL A 97 10.75 11.32 -15.01
C VAL A 97 12.12 11.99 -14.91
N GLY A 98 12.39 12.88 -15.87
CA GLY A 98 13.60 13.70 -15.93
C GLY A 98 13.38 15.10 -15.33
N SER A 99 14.30 16.01 -15.67
CA SER A 99 14.29 17.41 -15.21
C SER A 99 13.19 18.27 -15.84
N ASN A 100 12.51 17.79 -16.88
CA ASN A 100 11.41 18.48 -17.60
C ASN A 100 10.04 18.19 -17.00
N VAL A 101 9.99 17.49 -15.86
CA VAL A 101 8.76 17.23 -15.10
C VAL A 101 8.80 18.00 -13.80
N ASP A 102 7.83 18.87 -13.60
CA ASP A 102 7.72 19.71 -12.40
C ASP A 102 7.05 18.94 -11.26
N ALA A 103 6.03 18.12 -11.58
CA ALA A 103 5.32 17.32 -10.59
C ALA A 103 4.64 16.10 -11.21
N VAL A 104 4.48 15.05 -10.39
CA VAL A 104 3.59 13.91 -10.65
C VAL A 104 2.60 13.80 -9.51
N ILE A 105 1.32 13.78 -9.82
CA ILE A 105 0.22 13.77 -8.86
C ILE A 105 -0.56 12.47 -9.03
N LEU A 106 -0.61 11.68 -7.96
CA LEU A 106 -1.49 10.51 -7.88
C LEU A 106 -2.89 10.98 -7.50
N PHE A 107 -3.91 10.54 -8.23
CA PHE A 107 -5.31 10.84 -7.94
C PHE A 107 -6.18 9.57 -8.02
N GLY A 108 -7.50 9.68 -8.12
CA GLY A 108 -8.39 8.54 -8.26
C GLY A 108 -8.52 7.68 -7.00
N SER A 109 -8.88 6.41 -7.20
CA SER A 109 -9.18 5.45 -6.12
C SER A 109 -7.94 5.08 -5.30
N VAL A 110 -6.78 4.95 -5.95
CA VAL A 110 -5.51 4.63 -5.27
C VAL A 110 -5.11 5.73 -4.31
N ALA A 111 -5.23 7.00 -4.72
CA ALA A 111 -4.91 8.15 -3.86
C ALA A 111 -5.84 8.25 -2.63
N ARG A 112 -7.11 7.87 -2.77
CA ARG A 112 -8.09 7.86 -1.68
C ARG A 112 -7.99 6.63 -0.76
N GLY A 113 -7.16 5.65 -1.10
CA GLY A 113 -7.08 4.38 -0.37
C GLY A 113 -8.29 3.47 -0.56
N GLU A 114 -9.05 3.67 -1.64
CA GLU A 114 -10.26 2.91 -2.02
C GLU A 114 -9.98 1.88 -3.12
N ALA A 115 -8.72 1.74 -3.54
CA ALA A 115 -8.32 0.86 -4.63
C ALA A 115 -8.64 -0.60 -4.33
N THR A 116 -9.10 -1.31 -5.35
CA THR A 116 -9.27 -2.75 -5.42
C THR A 116 -8.19 -3.37 -6.30
N ALA A 117 -8.18 -4.70 -6.44
CA ALA A 117 -7.23 -5.39 -7.30
C ALA A 117 -7.33 -5.00 -8.79
N ASP A 118 -8.52 -4.53 -9.21
CA ASP A 118 -8.81 -4.16 -10.60
C ASP A 118 -8.85 -2.63 -10.80
N SER A 119 -8.38 -1.85 -9.82
CA SER A 119 -8.35 -0.39 -9.93
C SER A 119 -7.14 0.07 -10.72
N ASP A 120 -7.34 1.01 -11.66
CA ASP A 120 -6.28 1.66 -12.40
C ASP A 120 -5.48 2.64 -11.53
N VAL A 121 -4.27 2.92 -11.94
CA VAL A 121 -3.41 3.96 -11.33
C VAL A 121 -3.53 5.23 -12.14
N ASP A 122 -4.17 6.24 -11.57
CA ASP A 122 -4.41 7.52 -12.24
C ASP A 122 -3.32 8.54 -11.87
N LEU A 123 -2.57 9.04 -12.86
CA LEU A 123 -1.51 10.04 -12.67
C LEU A 123 -1.78 11.30 -13.49
N VAL A 124 -1.48 12.44 -12.88
CA VAL A 124 -1.28 13.71 -13.60
C VAL A 124 0.20 14.04 -13.59
N VAL A 125 0.76 14.32 -14.75
CA VAL A 125 2.12 14.79 -14.94
C VAL A 125 2.10 16.25 -15.35
N LEU A 126 2.76 17.10 -14.60
CA LEU A 126 3.01 18.49 -14.96
C LEU A 126 4.40 18.57 -15.58
N ALA A 127 4.47 18.82 -16.87
CA ALA A 127 5.72 18.76 -17.61
C ALA A 127 5.83 19.88 -18.66
N SER A 128 7.04 20.07 -19.17
CA SER A 128 7.26 20.94 -20.31
C SER A 128 6.62 20.34 -21.59
N PRO A 129 6.26 21.15 -22.59
CA PRO A 129 5.56 20.70 -23.81
C PRO A 129 6.32 19.70 -24.67
N ASP A 130 7.62 19.55 -24.47
CA ASP A 130 8.53 18.65 -25.16
C ASP A 130 8.71 17.30 -24.42
N TRP A 131 8.04 17.10 -23.26
CA TRP A 131 8.07 15.82 -22.56
C TRP A 131 7.17 14.80 -23.27
N ASP A 132 7.73 13.66 -23.70
CA ASP A 132 7.05 12.64 -24.49
C ASP A 132 7.13 11.22 -23.91
N ASP A 133 7.65 11.08 -22.66
CA ASP A 133 7.83 9.78 -21.99
C ASP A 133 6.53 9.21 -21.35
N ARG A 134 5.35 9.70 -21.78
CA ARG A 134 4.05 9.26 -21.24
C ARG A 134 3.87 7.76 -21.30
N THR A 135 4.06 7.17 -22.47
CA THR A 135 3.85 5.73 -22.69
C THR A 135 4.87 4.89 -21.88
N GLU A 136 6.12 5.35 -21.80
CA GLU A 136 7.13 4.69 -20.98
C GLU A 136 6.74 4.72 -19.50
N LEU A 137 6.20 5.83 -19.01
CA LEU A 137 5.72 5.94 -17.62
C LEU A 137 4.55 5.01 -17.36
N GLU A 138 3.54 4.96 -18.24
CA GLU A 138 2.41 4.03 -18.18
C GLU A 138 2.89 2.58 -18.11
N ASP A 139 3.79 2.18 -19.02
CA ASP A 139 4.34 0.83 -19.09
C ASP A 139 5.13 0.45 -17.83
N VAL A 140 6.01 1.33 -17.34
CA VAL A 140 6.84 1.06 -16.17
C VAL A 140 5.99 0.95 -14.91
N VAL A 141 5.00 1.83 -14.75
CA VAL A 141 4.08 1.79 -13.59
C VAL A 141 3.23 0.51 -13.63
N SER A 142 2.64 0.20 -14.79
CA SER A 142 1.83 -1.02 -14.97
C SER A 142 2.64 -2.29 -14.71
N ALA A 143 3.84 -2.37 -15.23
CA ALA A 143 4.73 -3.52 -15.00
C ALA A 143 5.12 -3.67 -13.52
N ARG A 144 5.30 -2.57 -12.81
CA ARG A 144 5.76 -2.58 -11.41
C ARG A 144 4.65 -2.85 -10.40
N LEU A 145 3.44 -2.35 -10.66
CA LEU A 145 2.30 -2.45 -9.75
C LEU A 145 1.33 -3.58 -10.13
N GLY A 146 1.34 -4.02 -11.39
CA GLY A 146 0.44 -5.05 -11.90
C GLY A 146 -0.98 -4.55 -12.22
N ASN A 147 -1.19 -3.23 -12.23
CA ASN A 147 -2.45 -2.57 -12.55
C ASN A 147 -2.23 -1.64 -13.76
N ASP A 148 -3.25 -1.44 -14.57
CA ASP A 148 -3.19 -0.48 -15.66
C ASP A 148 -2.92 0.94 -15.13
N CYS A 149 -2.22 1.75 -15.92
CA CYS A 149 -1.87 3.11 -15.53
C CYS A 149 -2.32 4.09 -16.61
N ASP A 150 -3.10 5.09 -16.18
CA ASP A 150 -3.52 6.22 -17.02
C ASP A 150 -2.78 7.50 -16.63
N VAL A 151 -2.12 8.12 -17.60
CA VAL A 151 -1.36 9.35 -17.39
C VAL A 151 -1.99 10.51 -18.17
N LEU A 152 -2.39 11.55 -17.46
CA LEU A 152 -2.78 12.84 -18.02
C LEU A 152 -1.60 13.81 -17.95
N VAL A 153 -1.26 14.45 -19.08
CA VAL A 153 -0.14 15.39 -19.15
C VAL A 153 -0.67 16.79 -19.34
N PHE A 154 -0.18 17.72 -18.52
CA PHE A 154 -0.49 19.14 -18.62
C PHE A 154 0.78 19.97 -18.45
N THR A 155 0.81 21.15 -19.05
CA THR A 155 1.75 22.17 -18.60
C THR A 155 1.28 22.77 -17.27
N PRO A 156 2.18 23.37 -16.46
CA PRO A 156 1.78 24.03 -15.21
C PRO A 156 0.71 25.11 -15.42
N GLU A 157 0.75 25.85 -16.57
CA GLU A 157 -0.21 26.88 -16.92
C GLU A 157 -1.59 26.31 -17.26
N GLU A 158 -1.64 25.19 -17.99
CA GLU A 158 -2.90 24.50 -18.33
C GLU A 158 -3.56 23.96 -17.08
N PHE A 159 -2.77 23.30 -16.21
CA PHE A 159 -3.27 22.77 -14.95
C PHE A 159 -3.80 23.87 -14.03
N SER A 160 -3.09 24.99 -13.93
CA SER A 160 -3.52 26.14 -13.13
C SER A 160 -4.83 26.74 -13.64
N ARG A 161 -5.05 26.79 -14.95
CA ARG A 161 -6.33 27.24 -15.55
C ARG A 161 -7.48 26.30 -15.25
N LEU A 162 -7.25 24.98 -15.34
CA LEU A 162 -8.27 23.97 -15.00
C LEU A 162 -8.66 24.04 -13.52
N ALA A 163 -7.69 24.16 -12.63
CA ALA A 163 -7.94 24.25 -11.19
C ALA A 163 -8.66 25.53 -10.77
N ALA A 164 -8.58 26.61 -11.56
CA ALA A 164 -9.28 27.86 -11.28
C ALA A 164 -10.74 27.88 -11.77
N THR A 165 -11.15 26.91 -12.58
CA THR A 165 -12.50 26.83 -13.18
C THR A 165 -13.40 25.77 -12.55
N GLY A 166 -12.89 24.93 -11.66
CA GLY A 166 -13.62 23.89 -10.91
C GLY A 166 -13.93 24.32 -9.50
#